data_4054fe1bb0fabe4e6d54dc9a6eaa8eb8
#
_entry.id   4054fe1bb0fabe4e6d54dc9a6eaa8eb8
#
_cell.length_a   1.000
_cell.length_b   1.000
_cell.length_c   1.000
_cell.angle_alpha   90.00
_cell.angle_beta   90.00
_cell.angle_gamma   90.00
#
_symmetry.space_group_name_H-M   'P 1'
#
loop_
_entity.id
_entity.type
_entity.pdbx_description
1 polymer ?
#
loop_
_entity_poly.entity_id
_entity_poly.type
_entity_poly.pdbx_seq_one_letter_code
_entity_poly.pdbx_strand_id
1 'polypeptide(L)'
;MEAMTTHSDNTATDMVLKEATPKKVRQFLAAIGAKRTLIPDSTRALAAYLFGASNYLTITWDELVAIANQSEGILANPLLNDVETFASSANDLVTFYARALQGEFFKNGETLQAFRRILSLGDITSLVPFPLGINAFGKAGYVDAPGQHARCIAGGMYFPDRWVYFAMILNWDTAEVDDPGTINAYFRAVRMAIQAVRDALGA
;
A
#
# COMPACT_ATOMS: atom_id res chain seq x y z
N MET A 1 -2.28 -10.72 10.27
CA MET A 1 -2.35 -10.56 8.80
C MET A 1 -3.66 -9.93 8.35
N GLU A 2 -4.84 -10.48 8.68
CA GLU A 2 -6.12 -9.91 8.24
C GLU A 2 -6.30 -8.44 8.65
N ALA A 3 -6.17 -8.09 9.93
CA ALA A 3 -6.32 -6.70 10.39
C ALA A 3 -5.40 -5.72 9.63
N MET A 4 -4.13 -6.09 9.39
CA MET A 4 -3.18 -5.32 8.59
C MET A 4 -3.69 -5.10 7.16
N THR A 5 -4.24 -6.13 6.51
CA THR A 5 -4.59 -6.06 5.10
C THR A 5 -6.01 -5.52 4.88
N THR A 6 -6.98 -5.95 5.70
CA THR A 6 -8.39 -5.60 5.53
C THR A 6 -8.72 -4.22 6.09
N HIS A 7 -8.09 -3.85 7.22
CA HIS A 7 -8.37 -2.59 7.92
C HIS A 7 -7.21 -1.60 7.89
N SER A 8 -6.10 -1.95 7.22
CA SER A 8 -4.88 -1.13 7.21
C SER A 8 -4.40 -0.76 8.62
N ASP A 9 -4.57 -1.69 9.59
CA ASP A 9 -4.24 -1.47 11.00
C ASP A 9 -2.72 -1.36 11.18
N ASN A 10 -2.25 -0.20 11.64
CA ASN A 10 -0.83 0.10 11.81
C ASN A 10 -0.20 -0.73 12.93
N THR A 11 -0.93 -1.02 14.02
CA THR A 11 -0.44 -1.87 15.10
C THR A 11 -0.22 -3.30 14.59
N ALA A 12 -1.20 -3.85 13.87
CA ALA A 12 -1.07 -5.16 13.24
C ALA A 12 0.06 -5.19 12.21
N THR A 13 0.26 -4.10 11.46
CA THR A 13 1.39 -3.96 10.52
C THR A 13 2.72 -4.03 11.25
N ASP A 14 2.89 -3.28 12.33
CA ASP A 14 4.12 -3.26 13.11
C ASP A 14 4.38 -4.61 13.80
N MET A 15 3.34 -5.30 14.28
CA MET A 15 3.48 -6.66 14.82
C MET A 15 3.98 -7.65 13.76
N VAL A 16 3.42 -7.63 12.55
CA VAL A 16 3.85 -8.49 11.44
C VAL A 16 5.26 -8.13 10.98
N LEU A 17 5.57 -6.84 10.88
CA LEU A 17 6.88 -6.37 10.47
C LEU A 17 7.96 -6.70 11.51
N LYS A 18 7.63 -6.65 12.79
CA LYS A 18 8.52 -7.08 13.89
C LYS A 18 8.85 -8.58 13.77
N GLU A 19 7.86 -9.43 13.50
CA GLU A 19 8.06 -10.88 13.32
C GLU A 19 8.88 -11.20 12.05
N ALA A 20 8.52 -10.59 10.92
CA ALA A 20 9.24 -10.76 9.65
C ALA A 20 10.64 -10.14 9.68
N THR A 21 10.86 -9.11 10.46
CA THR A 21 11.95 -8.15 10.54
C THR A 21 12.10 -7.27 9.29
N PRO A 22 12.22 -5.93 9.44
CA PRO A 22 12.40 -5.02 8.30
C PRO A 22 13.58 -5.39 7.41
N LYS A 23 14.68 -5.83 8.01
CA LYS A 23 15.87 -6.28 7.28
C LYS A 23 15.58 -7.43 6.33
N LYS A 24 14.83 -8.46 6.78
CA LYS A 24 14.48 -9.60 5.91
C LYS A 24 13.52 -9.20 4.80
N VAL A 25 12.57 -8.30 5.10
CA VAL A 25 11.65 -7.78 4.07
C VAL A 25 12.42 -7.00 3.02
N ARG A 26 13.35 -6.12 3.40
CA ARG A 26 14.23 -5.39 2.46
C ARG A 26 15.09 -6.34 1.63
N GLN A 27 15.66 -7.39 2.24
CA GLN A 27 16.41 -8.43 1.52
C GLN A 27 15.53 -9.18 0.51
N PHE A 28 14.30 -9.51 0.88
CA PHE A 28 13.34 -10.14 -0.02
C PHE A 28 13.01 -9.23 -1.21
N LEU A 29 12.72 -7.94 -0.96
CA LEU A 29 12.45 -6.97 -2.02
C LEU A 29 13.63 -6.84 -3.00
N ALA A 30 14.85 -6.79 -2.48
CA ALA A 30 16.05 -6.78 -3.30
C ALA A 30 16.19 -8.07 -4.15
N ALA A 31 15.93 -9.24 -3.55
CA ALA A 31 16.01 -10.52 -4.22
C ALA A 31 14.99 -10.69 -5.36
N ILE A 32 13.81 -10.10 -5.23
CA ILE A 32 12.78 -10.12 -6.30
C ILE A 32 12.95 -9.00 -7.33
N GLY A 33 13.94 -8.13 -7.16
CA GLY A 33 14.23 -7.03 -8.08
C GLY A 33 13.36 -5.78 -7.88
N ALA A 34 12.62 -5.65 -6.79
CA ALA A 34 11.82 -4.48 -6.44
C ALA A 34 12.69 -3.33 -5.89
N LYS A 35 13.52 -2.76 -6.77
CA LYS A 35 14.60 -1.84 -6.41
C LYS A 35 14.13 -0.45 -5.96
N ARG A 36 12.91 -0.07 -6.33
CA ARG A 36 12.30 1.22 -5.98
C ARG A 36 11.31 1.10 -4.83
N THR A 37 11.19 -0.08 -4.24
CA THR A 37 10.33 -0.30 -3.09
C THR A 37 11.14 -0.15 -1.81
N LEU A 38 10.76 0.83 -1.02
CA LEU A 38 11.34 1.15 0.27
C LEU A 38 10.31 0.89 1.36
N ILE A 39 10.75 0.37 2.48
CA ILE A 39 9.91 0.16 3.67
C ILE A 39 10.59 0.74 4.91
N PRO A 40 9.83 1.35 5.83
CA PRO A 40 10.37 1.87 7.08
C PRO A 40 10.70 0.73 8.06
N ASP A 41 11.28 1.09 9.20
CA ASP A 41 11.51 0.13 10.29
C ASP A 41 10.20 -0.24 11.02
N SER A 42 9.26 0.70 11.09
CA SER A 42 7.87 0.47 11.52
C SER A 42 6.97 1.61 11.05
N THR A 43 5.65 1.44 11.11
CA THR A 43 4.71 2.54 10.85
C THR A 43 4.84 3.65 11.89
N ARG A 44 5.13 3.28 13.15
CA ARG A 44 5.39 4.22 14.23
C ARG A 44 6.68 5.01 13.98
N ALA A 45 7.78 4.37 13.59
CA ALA A 45 9.05 5.05 13.28
C ALA A 45 8.88 6.01 12.10
N LEU A 46 8.19 5.58 11.05
CA LEU A 46 7.83 6.43 9.91
C LEU A 46 7.08 7.69 10.37
N ALA A 47 5.96 7.52 11.09
CA ALA A 47 5.16 8.65 11.54
C ALA A 47 5.98 9.60 12.44
N ALA A 48 6.75 9.05 13.36
CA ALA A 48 7.58 9.85 14.25
C ALA A 48 8.65 10.65 13.51
N TYR A 49 9.31 10.04 12.52
CA TYR A 49 10.26 10.74 11.68
C TYR A 49 9.58 11.85 10.86
N LEU A 50 8.43 11.57 10.26
CA LEU A 50 7.69 12.57 9.49
C LEU A 50 7.28 13.79 10.33
N PHE A 51 6.93 13.59 11.61
CA PHE A 51 6.64 14.68 12.55
C PHE A 51 7.88 15.29 13.21
N GLY A 52 9.10 14.89 12.82
CA GLY A 52 10.35 15.51 13.25
C GLY A 52 10.90 15.03 14.58
N ALA A 53 10.43 13.88 15.11
CA ALA A 53 10.97 13.33 16.34
C ALA A 53 12.42 12.85 16.16
N SER A 54 13.35 13.36 16.94
CA SER A 54 14.76 12.94 16.90
C SER A 54 14.96 11.51 17.41
N ASN A 55 14.09 11.03 18.28
CA ASN A 55 14.08 9.67 18.86
C ASN A 55 13.11 8.73 18.13
N TYR A 56 12.82 8.95 16.83
CA TYR A 56 11.77 8.27 16.06
C TYR A 56 11.78 6.73 16.14
N LEU A 57 12.96 6.10 16.31
CA LEU A 57 13.06 4.65 16.44
C LEU A 57 12.56 4.11 17.79
N THR A 58 12.64 4.92 18.85
CA THR A 58 12.35 4.48 20.23
C THR A 58 11.15 5.16 20.86
N ILE A 59 10.56 6.15 20.17
CA ILE A 59 9.41 6.93 20.65
C ILE A 59 8.22 6.01 21.02
N THR A 60 7.51 6.35 22.06
CA THR A 60 6.25 5.69 22.42
C THR A 60 5.08 6.22 21.59
N TRP A 61 3.96 5.50 21.60
CA TRP A 61 2.75 5.98 20.90
C TRP A 61 2.19 7.25 21.54
N ASP A 62 2.24 7.38 22.86
CA ASP A 62 1.75 8.57 23.57
C ASP A 62 2.57 9.82 23.21
N GLU A 63 3.90 9.68 23.14
CA GLU A 63 4.80 10.76 22.72
C GLU A 63 4.56 11.13 21.25
N LEU A 64 4.36 10.15 20.36
CA LEU A 64 4.06 10.38 18.96
C LEU A 64 2.74 11.15 18.79
N VAL A 65 1.68 10.73 19.48
CA VAL A 65 0.39 11.42 19.47
C VAL A 65 0.52 12.85 19.96
N ALA A 66 1.32 13.09 21.01
CA ALA A 66 1.56 14.43 21.52
C ALA A 66 2.25 15.33 20.50
N ILE A 67 3.27 14.82 19.78
CA ILE A 67 3.97 15.57 18.72
C ILE A 67 3.02 15.83 17.53
N ALA A 68 2.28 14.83 17.08
CA ALA A 68 1.34 14.97 15.98
C ALA A 68 0.26 16.02 16.26
N ASN A 69 -0.26 16.05 17.49
CA ASN A 69 -1.24 17.07 17.92
C ASN A 69 -0.63 18.48 17.97
N GLN A 70 0.63 18.60 18.41
CA GLN A 70 1.33 19.89 18.47
C GLN A 70 1.65 20.45 17.08
N SER A 71 1.87 19.57 16.11
CA SER A 71 2.20 19.95 14.73
C SER A 71 0.95 20.28 13.89
N GLU A 72 -0.26 20.10 14.43
CA GLU A 72 -1.51 20.26 13.69
C GLU A 72 -1.56 19.42 12.39
N GLY A 73 -0.88 18.28 12.38
CA GLY A 73 -0.76 17.41 11.22
C GLY A 73 0.26 17.84 10.16
N ILE A 74 0.98 18.94 10.38
CA ILE A 74 2.04 19.41 9.46
C ILE A 74 3.27 18.52 9.63
N LEU A 75 3.76 17.98 8.51
CA LEU A 75 4.96 17.16 8.49
C LEU A 75 6.22 18.00 8.51
N ALA A 76 7.16 17.67 9.38
CA ALA A 76 8.49 18.30 9.46
C ALA A 76 9.46 17.74 8.40
N ASN A 77 9.23 16.48 7.97
CA ASN A 77 10.04 15.81 6.95
C ASN A 77 9.17 15.38 5.77
N PRO A 78 9.71 15.29 4.55
CA PRO A 78 8.95 14.86 3.39
C PRO A 78 8.56 13.37 3.48
N LEU A 79 7.40 13.02 2.90
CA LEU A 79 6.94 11.63 2.81
C LEU A 79 7.93 10.74 2.07
N LEU A 80 8.51 11.23 0.97
CA LEU A 80 9.57 10.55 0.26
C LEU A 80 10.93 11.07 0.74
N ASN A 81 11.66 10.21 1.44
CA ASN A 81 12.94 10.53 2.04
C ASN A 81 13.86 9.30 2.09
N ASP A 82 15.12 9.48 2.47
CA ASP A 82 16.13 8.42 2.51
C ASP A 82 16.29 7.76 3.90
N VAL A 83 15.46 8.14 4.87
CA VAL A 83 15.59 7.68 6.27
C VAL A 83 14.47 6.71 6.63
N GLU A 84 13.24 7.21 6.70
CA GLU A 84 12.05 6.42 7.00
C GLU A 84 10.95 6.75 5.99
N THR A 85 10.67 5.83 5.07
CA THR A 85 9.69 6.06 4.02
C THR A 85 8.98 4.79 3.59
N PHE A 86 7.73 4.94 3.17
CA PHE A 86 7.05 3.98 2.31
C PHE A 86 7.05 4.51 0.88
N ALA A 87 7.78 3.85 0.00
CA ALA A 87 7.80 4.20 -1.41
C ALA A 87 7.80 2.95 -2.29
N SER A 88 7.23 3.07 -3.48
CA SER A 88 7.32 2.02 -4.50
C SER A 88 7.14 2.62 -5.89
N SER A 89 7.38 1.82 -6.92
CA SER A 89 6.99 2.13 -8.29
C SER A 89 5.85 1.21 -8.75
N ALA A 90 5.07 1.66 -9.72
CA ALA A 90 4.02 0.84 -10.31
C ALA A 90 4.57 -0.49 -10.84
N ASN A 91 5.76 -0.47 -11.47
CA ASN A 91 6.41 -1.66 -11.98
C ASN A 91 6.79 -2.66 -10.88
N ASP A 92 7.35 -2.18 -9.75
CA ASP A 92 7.71 -3.04 -8.63
C ASP A 92 6.46 -3.70 -8.02
N LEU A 93 5.38 -2.92 -7.85
CA LEU A 93 4.11 -3.45 -7.33
C LEU A 93 3.47 -4.47 -8.27
N VAL A 94 3.41 -4.19 -9.57
CA VAL A 94 2.88 -5.14 -10.57
C VAL A 94 3.71 -6.42 -10.56
N THR A 95 5.04 -6.31 -10.54
CA THR A 95 5.95 -7.48 -10.50
C THR A 95 5.74 -8.29 -9.22
N PHE A 96 5.63 -7.62 -8.07
CA PHE A 96 5.35 -8.30 -6.80
C PHE A 96 4.03 -9.06 -6.83
N TYR A 97 2.92 -8.39 -7.22
CA TYR A 97 1.61 -9.03 -7.25
C TYR A 97 1.53 -10.14 -8.29
N ALA A 98 2.14 -9.99 -9.46
CA ALA A 98 2.20 -11.02 -10.49
C ALA A 98 2.83 -12.31 -9.94
N ARG A 99 4.00 -12.21 -9.33
CA ARG A 99 4.73 -13.36 -8.78
C ARG A 99 4.08 -13.93 -7.53
N ALA A 100 3.62 -13.06 -6.61
CA ALA A 100 2.96 -13.49 -5.38
C ALA A 100 1.64 -14.22 -5.65
N LEU A 101 0.77 -13.64 -6.49
CA LEU A 101 -0.53 -14.24 -6.80
C LEU A 101 -0.42 -15.52 -7.65
N GLN A 102 0.67 -15.71 -8.38
CA GLN A 102 0.98 -16.98 -9.07
C GLN A 102 1.66 -18.02 -8.15
N GLY A 103 1.99 -17.64 -6.93
CA GLY A 103 2.47 -18.59 -5.91
C GLY A 103 3.99 -18.72 -5.83
N GLU A 104 4.77 -17.93 -6.59
CA GLU A 104 6.23 -18.08 -6.63
C GLU A 104 6.93 -17.97 -5.26
N PHE A 105 6.31 -17.24 -4.31
CA PHE A 105 6.89 -16.99 -2.98
C PHE A 105 6.44 -17.99 -1.91
N PHE A 106 5.54 -18.92 -2.24
CA PHE A 106 4.91 -19.81 -1.27
C PHE A 106 5.40 -21.26 -1.45
N LYS A 107 5.71 -21.91 -0.32
CA LYS A 107 6.18 -23.30 -0.32
C LYS A 107 5.04 -24.32 -0.52
N ASN A 108 3.81 -23.94 -0.24
CA ASN A 108 2.63 -24.81 -0.37
C ASN A 108 1.39 -24.05 -0.80
N GLY A 109 0.40 -24.78 -1.34
CA GLY A 109 -0.83 -24.22 -1.85
C GLY A 109 -1.75 -23.61 -0.78
N GLU A 110 -1.71 -24.13 0.44
CA GLU A 110 -2.55 -23.63 1.55
C GLU A 110 -2.17 -22.19 1.92
N THR A 111 -0.86 -21.91 2.02
CA THR A 111 -0.38 -20.56 2.31
C THR A 111 -0.71 -19.59 1.18
N LEU A 112 -0.61 -20.02 -0.09
CA LEU A 112 -1.03 -19.23 -1.23
C LEU A 112 -2.55 -18.93 -1.19
N GLN A 113 -3.37 -19.93 -0.87
CA GLN A 113 -4.82 -19.73 -0.74
C GLN A 113 -5.16 -18.77 0.40
N ALA A 114 -4.50 -18.90 1.55
CA ALA A 114 -4.65 -17.96 2.67
C ALA A 114 -4.27 -16.53 2.26
N PHE A 115 -3.17 -16.36 1.54
CA PHE A 115 -2.74 -15.05 1.01
C PHE A 115 -3.79 -14.45 0.07
N ARG A 116 -4.27 -15.21 -0.91
CA ARG A 116 -5.31 -14.77 -1.84
C ARG A 116 -6.61 -14.42 -1.10
N ARG A 117 -7.05 -15.26 -0.15
CA ARG A 117 -8.22 -15.00 0.67
C ARG A 117 -8.11 -13.67 1.42
N ILE A 118 -6.98 -13.43 2.08
CA ILE A 118 -6.77 -12.18 2.83
C ILE A 118 -6.79 -10.96 1.90
N LEU A 119 -6.17 -11.05 0.72
CA LEU A 119 -6.18 -9.96 -0.25
C LEU A 119 -7.56 -9.71 -0.89
N SER A 120 -8.42 -10.73 -0.99
CA SER A 120 -9.78 -10.56 -1.50
C SER A 120 -10.74 -9.90 -0.51
N LEU A 121 -10.39 -9.89 0.79
CA LEU A 121 -11.13 -9.20 1.85
C LEU A 121 -10.68 -7.75 2.04
N GLY A 122 -9.64 -7.31 1.34
CA GLY A 122 -9.08 -5.97 1.47
C GLY A 122 -9.99 -4.86 0.94
N ASP A 123 -9.66 -3.65 1.30
CA ASP A 123 -10.38 -2.41 0.94
C ASP A 123 -10.47 -2.16 -0.58
N ILE A 124 -9.63 -2.83 -1.37
CA ILE A 124 -9.61 -2.68 -2.83
C ILE A 124 -10.99 -2.95 -3.46
N THR A 125 -11.71 -3.96 -2.96
CA THR A 125 -13.01 -4.36 -3.50
C THR A 125 -14.15 -3.39 -3.15
N SER A 126 -14.00 -2.61 -2.09
CA SER A 126 -14.96 -1.56 -1.70
C SER A 126 -14.66 -0.22 -2.38
N LEU A 127 -13.40 0.06 -2.68
CA LEU A 127 -12.97 1.32 -3.30
C LEU A 127 -13.16 1.34 -4.82
N VAL A 128 -13.06 0.17 -5.46
CA VAL A 128 -13.18 0.03 -6.90
C VAL A 128 -14.19 -1.06 -7.24
N PRO A 129 -15.28 -0.73 -7.93
CA PRO A 129 -16.22 -1.73 -8.41
C PRO A 129 -15.55 -2.55 -9.53
N PHE A 130 -15.18 -3.78 -9.21
CA PHE A 130 -14.71 -4.73 -10.21
C PHE A 130 -15.87 -5.31 -11.01
N PRO A 131 -15.68 -5.70 -12.28
CA PRO A 131 -16.71 -6.35 -13.08
C PRO A 131 -17.23 -7.62 -12.41
N LEU A 132 -18.51 -7.91 -12.59
CA LEU A 132 -19.12 -9.14 -12.06
C LEU A 132 -18.42 -10.39 -12.64
N GLY A 133 -18.18 -11.37 -11.77
CA GLY A 133 -17.51 -12.62 -12.15
C GLY A 133 -15.98 -12.54 -12.13
N ILE A 134 -15.40 -11.39 -11.79
CA ILE A 134 -13.94 -11.20 -11.68
C ILE A 134 -13.53 -11.28 -10.21
N ASN A 135 -12.56 -12.12 -9.91
CA ASN A 135 -11.92 -12.14 -8.59
C ASN A 135 -10.79 -11.13 -8.55
N ALA A 136 -10.84 -10.19 -7.60
CA ALA A 136 -9.81 -9.18 -7.40
C ALA A 136 -9.08 -9.40 -6.06
N PHE A 137 -7.77 -9.16 -6.08
CA PHE A 137 -6.86 -9.37 -4.97
C PHE A 137 -5.91 -8.17 -4.91
N GLY A 138 -5.83 -7.49 -3.80
CA GLY A 138 -4.91 -6.36 -3.72
C GLY A 138 -5.05 -5.53 -2.47
N LYS A 139 -4.39 -4.39 -2.49
CA LYS A 139 -4.39 -3.43 -1.38
C LYS A 139 -4.41 -2.02 -1.92
N ALA A 140 -5.19 -1.17 -1.27
CA ALA A 140 -5.10 0.28 -1.42
C ALA A 140 -4.32 0.89 -0.24
N GLY A 141 -3.81 2.08 -0.45
CA GLY A 141 -3.14 2.86 0.59
C GLY A 141 -3.21 4.34 0.28
N TYR A 142 -3.10 5.15 1.32
CA TYR A 142 -3.09 6.60 1.16
C TYR A 142 -2.32 7.29 2.28
N VAL A 143 -1.88 8.49 1.98
CA VAL A 143 -1.43 9.49 2.93
C VAL A 143 -2.08 10.82 2.56
N ASP A 144 -2.60 11.52 3.57
CA ASP A 144 -3.11 12.87 3.46
C ASP A 144 -2.50 13.73 4.57
N ALA A 145 -1.61 14.62 4.17
CA ALA A 145 -1.04 15.65 5.04
C ALA A 145 -0.97 16.97 4.26
N PRO A 146 -1.07 18.12 4.90
CA PRO A 146 -0.98 19.40 4.22
C PRO A 146 0.27 19.50 3.34
N GLY A 147 0.09 19.75 2.04
CA GLY A 147 1.17 19.84 1.06
C GLY A 147 1.77 18.52 0.58
N GLN A 148 1.33 17.35 1.09
CA GLN A 148 1.89 16.06 0.70
C GLN A 148 0.81 14.97 0.71
N HIS A 149 0.43 14.50 -0.46
CA HIS A 149 -0.63 13.51 -0.62
C HIS A 149 -0.19 12.36 -1.51
N ALA A 150 -0.68 11.16 -1.20
CA ALA A 150 -0.49 9.98 -2.02
C ALA A 150 -1.73 9.09 -2.01
N ARG A 151 -2.03 8.50 -3.15
CA ARG A 151 -2.99 7.39 -3.30
C ARG A 151 -2.34 6.29 -4.10
N CYS A 152 -2.52 5.07 -3.66
CA CYS A 152 -2.04 3.89 -4.37
C CYS A 152 -3.09 2.80 -4.34
N ILE A 153 -3.26 2.11 -5.45
CA ILE A 153 -4.00 0.87 -5.54
C ILE A 153 -3.19 -0.11 -6.39
N ALA A 154 -2.96 -1.32 -5.89
CA ALA A 154 -2.22 -2.33 -6.60
C ALA A 154 -2.75 -3.74 -6.30
N GLY A 155 -2.66 -4.63 -7.29
CA GLY A 155 -3.16 -5.99 -7.16
C GLY A 155 -3.22 -6.77 -8.45
N GLY A 156 -4.05 -7.80 -8.44
CA GLY A 156 -4.35 -8.61 -9.62
C GLY A 156 -5.84 -8.95 -9.70
N MET A 157 -6.30 -9.10 -10.92
CA MET A 157 -7.64 -9.59 -11.27
C MET A 157 -7.49 -10.94 -11.99
N TYR A 158 -8.34 -11.90 -11.63
CA TYR A 158 -8.40 -13.17 -12.31
C TYR A 158 -9.66 -13.23 -13.18
N PHE A 159 -9.45 -13.16 -14.48
CA PHE A 159 -10.45 -13.43 -15.50
C PHE A 159 -10.58 -14.95 -15.71
N PRO A 160 -11.60 -15.45 -16.41
CA PRO A 160 -11.81 -16.88 -16.57
C PRO A 160 -10.59 -17.68 -17.07
N ASP A 161 -9.72 -17.06 -17.85
CA ASP A 161 -8.58 -17.71 -18.50
C ASP A 161 -7.22 -17.07 -18.24
N ARG A 162 -7.17 -15.91 -17.54
CA ARG A 162 -5.91 -15.18 -17.36
C ARG A 162 -5.90 -14.23 -16.16
N TRP A 163 -4.70 -13.92 -15.71
CA TRP A 163 -4.44 -12.87 -14.75
C TRP A 163 -4.17 -11.53 -15.45
N VAL A 164 -4.64 -10.46 -14.83
CA VAL A 164 -4.26 -9.08 -15.14
C VAL A 164 -3.78 -8.42 -13.86
N TYR A 165 -2.60 -7.82 -13.90
CA TYR A 165 -2.01 -7.14 -12.74
C TYR A 165 -2.01 -5.64 -12.99
N PHE A 166 -2.21 -4.88 -11.92
CA PHE A 166 -2.29 -3.44 -12.01
C PHE A 166 -1.66 -2.76 -10.79
N ALA A 167 -1.15 -1.56 -11.01
CA ALA A 167 -0.75 -0.62 -9.97
C ALA A 167 -0.97 0.79 -10.48
N MET A 168 -1.67 1.61 -9.72
CA MET A 168 -1.93 3.01 -10.02
C MET A 168 -1.55 3.83 -8.81
N ILE A 169 -0.62 4.77 -9.00
CA ILE A 169 -0.08 5.64 -7.95
C ILE A 169 -0.31 7.07 -8.38
N LEU A 170 -0.83 7.88 -7.48
CA LEU A 170 -0.93 9.32 -7.62
C LEU A 170 -0.27 9.98 -6.42
N ASN A 171 0.60 10.96 -6.68
CA ASN A 171 1.11 11.88 -5.66
C ASN A 171 0.75 13.29 -6.12
N TRP A 172 0.36 14.14 -5.18
CA TRP A 172 0.08 15.55 -5.45
C TRP A 172 0.36 16.40 -4.21
N ASP A 173 0.47 17.69 -4.43
CA ASP A 173 0.67 18.70 -3.40
C ASP A 173 -0.52 19.67 -3.38
N THR A 174 -1.13 19.83 -2.25
CA THR A 174 -2.12 20.85 -1.94
C THR A 174 -2.12 21.10 -0.44
N ALA A 175 -2.42 22.30 -0.02
CA ALA A 175 -2.59 22.62 1.40
C ALA A 175 -3.88 22.01 1.98
N GLU A 176 -4.85 21.69 1.12
CA GLU A 176 -6.14 21.13 1.52
C GLU A 176 -5.99 19.64 1.83
N VAL A 177 -6.28 19.26 3.07
CA VAL A 177 -6.41 17.87 3.48
C VAL A 177 -7.74 17.32 2.95
N ASP A 178 -7.78 16.07 2.52
CA ASP A 178 -8.95 15.44 1.93
C ASP A 178 -9.48 16.16 0.67
N ASP A 179 -8.59 16.55 -0.26
CA ASP A 179 -9.00 17.13 -1.56
C ASP A 179 -9.94 16.18 -2.33
N PRO A 180 -11.29 16.36 -2.21
CA PRO A 180 -12.24 15.44 -2.81
C PRO A 180 -12.24 15.50 -4.33
N GLY A 181 -11.80 16.61 -4.91
CA GLY A 181 -11.71 16.81 -6.35
C GLY A 181 -10.71 15.84 -6.96
N THR A 182 -9.47 15.87 -6.46
CA THR A 182 -8.37 15.01 -6.93
C THR A 182 -8.63 13.54 -6.56
N ILE A 183 -9.10 13.26 -5.34
CA ILE A 183 -9.43 11.89 -4.90
C ILE A 183 -10.50 11.25 -5.81
N ASN A 184 -11.59 11.97 -6.10
CA ASN A 184 -12.63 11.47 -6.99
C ASN A 184 -12.15 11.31 -8.44
N ALA A 185 -11.28 12.19 -8.92
CA ALA A 185 -10.67 12.08 -10.24
C ALA A 185 -9.77 10.84 -10.33
N TYR A 186 -8.97 10.57 -9.30
CA TYR A 186 -8.16 9.36 -9.20
C TYR A 186 -9.00 8.08 -9.27
N PHE A 187 -10.03 7.93 -8.42
CA PHE A 187 -10.87 6.74 -8.46
C PHE A 187 -11.66 6.60 -9.75
N ARG A 188 -12.02 7.70 -10.39
CA ARG A 188 -12.64 7.67 -11.72
C ARG A 188 -11.66 7.14 -12.77
N ALA A 189 -10.40 7.60 -12.76
CA ALA A 189 -9.36 7.10 -13.66
C ALA A 189 -9.08 5.61 -13.45
N VAL A 190 -9.02 5.16 -12.19
CA VAL A 190 -8.88 3.74 -11.84
C VAL A 190 -10.02 2.91 -12.42
N ARG A 191 -11.28 3.33 -12.22
CA ARG A 191 -12.45 2.62 -12.77
C ARG A 191 -12.42 2.57 -14.29
N MET A 192 -12.08 3.68 -14.95
CA MET A 192 -11.98 3.73 -16.42
C MET A 192 -10.89 2.80 -16.96
N ALA A 193 -9.74 2.73 -16.29
CA ALA A 193 -8.66 1.83 -16.67
C ALA A 193 -9.07 0.35 -16.54
N ILE A 194 -9.72 -0.03 -15.44
CA ILE A 194 -10.21 -1.39 -15.23
C ILE A 194 -11.29 -1.75 -16.26
N GLN A 195 -12.21 -0.82 -16.56
CA GLN A 195 -13.23 -1.02 -17.57
C GLN A 195 -12.61 -1.21 -18.96
N ALA A 196 -11.63 -0.39 -19.33
CA ALA A 196 -10.93 -0.51 -20.61
C ALA A 196 -10.21 -1.86 -20.78
N VAL A 197 -9.62 -2.37 -19.69
CA VAL A 197 -9.03 -3.73 -19.68
C VAL A 197 -10.09 -4.80 -19.90
N ARG A 198 -11.23 -4.72 -19.20
CA ARG A 198 -12.35 -5.63 -19.39
C ARG A 198 -12.84 -5.64 -20.85
N ASP A 199 -13.07 -4.44 -21.40
CA ASP A 199 -13.58 -4.30 -22.77
C ASP A 199 -12.58 -4.85 -23.79
N ALA A 200 -11.28 -4.63 -23.59
CA ALA A 200 -10.22 -5.17 -24.44
C ALA A 200 -10.11 -6.71 -24.37
N LEU A 201 -10.53 -7.31 -23.27
CA LEU A 201 -10.52 -8.77 -23.07
C LEU A 201 -11.84 -9.43 -23.49
N GLY A 202 -12.88 -8.67 -23.83
CA GLY A 202 -14.20 -9.19 -24.23
C GLY A 202 -14.95 -9.86 -23.06
N ALA A 203 -14.70 -9.44 -21.83
CA ALA A 203 -15.24 -10.07 -20.61
C ALA A 203 -16.42 -9.27 -20.02
#